data_22c35a85ea6d487b4e5268d6b083c84a
#
_entry.id   22c35a85ea6d487b4e5268d6b083c84a
#
_cell.length_a   1.000
_cell.length_b   1.000
_cell.length_c   1.000
_cell.angle_alpha   90.00
_cell.angle_beta   90.00
_cell.angle_gamma   90.00
#
_symmetry.space_group_name_H-M   'P 1'
#
loop_
_entity.id
_entity.type
_entity.pdbx_description
1 polymer ?
#
loop_
_entity_poly.entity_id
_entity_poly.type
_entity_poly.pdbx_seq_one_letter_code
_entity_poly.pdbx_strand_id
1 'polypeptide(L)'
;MKKIQKGITMTIEIKEITAANQEVLHLPNEPFLNEGKVIPIYDGENWSYRIKEFAQEEVTEQCFPNEDYEFEKMGEDFHGLAAYADGKCVGYALLYEQWNRYLYLDNLLVLKDYRKYGVGSRLLERAMELAEKMDKIGVWLICQDNNLGACRFYFKNGYTLGGMNLPVYEGTKQEGKADLYLYKKW
;
A
#
# COMPACT_ATOMS: atom_id res chain seq x y z
N MET A 1 23.25 -5.58 11.33
CA MET A 1 23.09 -4.77 10.11
C MET A 1 23.97 -5.33 9.01
N LYS A 2 23.44 -6.15 8.09
CA LYS A 2 24.16 -6.55 6.88
C LYS A 2 24.04 -5.40 5.88
N LYS A 3 25.13 -4.64 5.66
CA LYS A 3 25.26 -3.74 4.51
C LYS A 3 25.16 -4.58 3.25
N ILE A 4 24.12 -4.38 2.44
CA ILE A 4 24.04 -4.92 1.08
C ILE A 4 25.20 -4.29 0.31
N GLN A 5 26.17 -5.09 -0.11
CA GLN A 5 27.30 -4.65 -0.91
C GLN A 5 26.77 -4.11 -2.26
N LYS A 6 27.25 -2.93 -2.66
CA LYS A 6 27.04 -2.38 -4.01
C LYS A 6 27.55 -3.40 -5.04
N GLY A 7 26.63 -3.98 -5.82
CA GLY A 7 26.99 -4.86 -6.95
C GLY A 7 26.16 -6.15 -7.08
N ILE A 8 25.31 -6.51 -6.11
CA ILE A 8 24.43 -7.66 -6.24
C ILE A 8 23.06 -7.14 -6.72
N THR A 9 22.69 -7.50 -7.94
CA THR A 9 21.33 -7.24 -8.46
C THR A 9 20.39 -8.20 -7.73
N MET A 10 19.63 -7.70 -6.77
CA MET A 10 18.61 -8.47 -6.06
C MET A 10 17.54 -8.92 -7.04
N THR A 11 17.33 -10.23 -7.17
CA THR A 11 16.26 -10.78 -8.01
C THR A 11 14.97 -10.76 -7.21
N ILE A 12 13.98 -10.00 -7.71
CA ILE A 12 12.64 -9.94 -7.11
C ILE A 12 11.70 -10.80 -7.97
N GLU A 13 11.07 -11.78 -7.37
CA GLU A 13 10.06 -12.65 -7.97
C GLU A 13 8.71 -12.37 -7.32
N ILE A 14 7.63 -12.22 -8.11
CA ILE A 14 6.26 -12.07 -7.59
C ILE A 14 5.51 -13.37 -7.87
N LYS A 15 4.93 -13.96 -6.82
CA LYS A 15 4.11 -15.17 -6.86
C LYS A 15 2.72 -14.88 -6.32
N GLU A 16 1.74 -15.67 -6.77
CA GLU A 16 0.41 -15.66 -6.15
C GLU A 16 0.45 -16.27 -4.75
N ILE A 17 -0.34 -15.73 -3.84
CA ILE A 17 -0.54 -16.32 -2.51
C ILE A 17 -1.59 -17.42 -2.66
N THR A 18 -1.26 -18.60 -2.17
CA THR A 18 -2.09 -19.80 -2.19
C THR A 18 -1.98 -20.50 -0.84
N ALA A 19 -2.75 -21.53 -0.61
CA ALA A 19 -2.62 -22.37 0.59
C ALA A 19 -1.19 -22.94 0.80
N ALA A 20 -0.41 -23.08 -0.28
CA ALA A 20 0.95 -23.64 -0.20
C ALA A 20 2.01 -22.66 0.33
N ASN A 21 1.71 -21.36 0.35
CA ASN A 21 2.62 -20.29 0.81
C ASN A 21 1.92 -19.24 1.66
N GLN A 22 0.80 -19.60 2.29
CA GLN A 22 -0.03 -18.70 3.10
C GLN A 22 0.69 -18.09 4.32
N GLU A 23 1.79 -18.69 4.76
CA GLU A 23 2.62 -18.15 5.86
C GLU A 23 3.15 -16.74 5.59
N VAL A 24 3.18 -16.32 4.33
CA VAL A 24 3.58 -14.94 3.96
C VAL A 24 2.61 -13.88 4.48
N LEU A 25 1.37 -14.24 4.77
CA LEU A 25 0.35 -13.36 5.34
C LEU A 25 0.69 -12.88 6.76
N HIS A 26 1.59 -13.58 7.45
CA HIS A 26 2.03 -13.27 8.82
C HIS A 26 3.30 -12.41 8.87
N LEU A 27 3.71 -11.77 7.77
CA LEU A 27 4.78 -10.77 7.81
C LEU A 27 4.37 -9.63 8.76
N PRO A 28 5.26 -9.20 9.67
CA PRO A 28 4.91 -8.17 10.64
C PRO A 28 4.79 -6.79 10.00
N ASN A 29 3.84 -6.00 10.47
CA ASN A 29 3.83 -4.57 10.21
C ASN A 29 5.04 -3.92 10.85
N GLU A 30 5.62 -2.95 10.18
CA GLU A 30 6.79 -2.23 10.65
C GLU A 30 6.51 -0.74 10.73
N PRO A 31 7.13 -0.04 11.70
CA PRO A 31 6.90 1.37 11.90
C PRO A 31 7.21 2.22 10.66
N PHE A 32 6.49 3.34 10.56
CA PHE A 32 6.75 4.41 9.60
C PHE A 32 6.75 5.77 10.32
N LEU A 33 7.40 6.76 9.71
CA LEU A 33 7.44 8.11 10.24
C LEU A 33 6.18 8.89 9.81
N ASN A 34 5.52 9.47 10.81
CA ASN A 34 4.49 10.48 10.61
C ASN A 34 5.19 11.85 10.59
N GLU A 35 5.69 12.22 9.41
CA GLU A 35 6.54 13.41 9.17
C GLU A 35 5.80 14.54 8.47
N GLY A 36 4.49 14.40 8.28
CA GLY A 36 3.66 15.36 7.58
C GLY A 36 2.37 14.75 7.11
N LYS A 37 1.61 15.50 6.34
CA LYS A 37 0.37 14.99 5.75
C LYS A 37 0.07 15.57 4.38
N VAL A 38 -0.70 14.83 3.62
CA VAL A 38 -1.32 15.27 2.37
C VAL A 38 -2.58 16.04 2.70
N ILE A 39 -2.72 17.23 2.12
CA ILE A 39 -3.93 18.06 2.23
C ILE A 39 -4.61 18.07 0.87
N PRO A 40 -5.72 17.33 0.70
CA PRO A 40 -6.49 17.33 -0.53
C PRO A 40 -7.10 18.67 -0.84
N ILE A 41 -7.22 19.00 -2.13
CA ILE A 41 -7.85 20.19 -2.67
C ILE A 41 -8.75 19.77 -3.81
N TYR A 42 -10.02 20.16 -3.76
CA TYR A 42 -10.98 19.96 -4.83
C TYR A 42 -11.43 21.33 -5.37
N ASP A 43 -11.28 21.54 -6.67
CA ASP A 43 -11.62 22.83 -7.31
C ASP A 43 -13.02 22.86 -7.94
N GLY A 44 -13.79 21.79 -7.77
CA GLY A 44 -15.13 21.60 -8.37
C GLY A 44 -15.13 20.61 -9.54
N GLU A 45 -13.96 20.31 -10.11
CA GLU A 45 -13.79 19.37 -11.22
C GLU A 45 -12.70 18.34 -10.93
N ASN A 46 -11.56 18.79 -10.41
CA ASN A 46 -10.37 17.98 -10.25
C ASN A 46 -9.86 17.96 -8.82
N TRP A 47 -9.31 16.82 -8.45
CA TRP A 47 -8.57 16.67 -7.21
C TRP A 47 -7.10 17.02 -7.44
N SER A 48 -6.54 17.79 -6.51
CA SER A 48 -5.12 18.06 -6.35
C SER A 48 -4.75 17.95 -4.88
N TYR A 49 -3.50 18.18 -4.54
CA TYR A 49 -3.07 18.16 -3.15
C TYR A 49 -1.86 19.05 -2.93
N ARG A 50 -1.67 19.44 -1.67
CA ARG A 50 -0.40 19.97 -1.16
C ARG A 50 0.11 19.09 -0.03
N ILE A 51 1.41 19.14 0.20
CA ILE A 51 2.05 18.46 1.33
C ILE A 51 2.29 19.50 2.42
N LYS A 52 1.91 19.15 3.66
CA LYS A 52 2.32 19.85 4.87
C LYS A 52 3.33 18.97 5.57
N GLU A 53 4.59 19.36 5.59
CA GLU A 53 5.62 18.72 6.40
C GLU A 53 5.53 19.22 7.84
N PHE A 54 5.83 18.36 8.79
CA PHE A 54 5.86 18.70 10.21
C PHE A 54 7.25 19.19 10.60
N ALA A 55 7.33 20.04 11.63
CA ALA A 55 8.60 20.37 12.25
C ALA A 55 9.22 19.11 12.88
N GLN A 56 10.54 19.10 13.04
CA GLN A 56 11.25 17.90 13.51
C GLN A 56 10.75 17.40 14.89
N GLU A 57 10.33 18.30 15.75
CA GLU A 57 9.76 18.05 17.07
C GLU A 57 8.33 17.47 17.02
N GLU A 58 7.63 17.60 15.91
CA GLU A 58 6.29 17.07 15.67
C GLU A 58 6.32 15.66 15.02
N VAL A 59 7.48 15.25 14.53
CA VAL A 59 7.63 13.94 13.88
C VAL A 59 7.47 12.84 14.89
N THR A 60 6.57 11.89 14.60
CA THR A 60 6.30 10.73 15.45
C THR A 60 6.47 9.44 14.66
N GLU A 61 6.68 8.34 15.37
CA GLU A 61 6.65 7.01 14.78
C GLU A 61 5.27 6.38 15.00
N GLN A 62 4.72 5.77 13.96
CA GLN A 62 3.45 5.04 14.00
C GLN A 62 3.66 3.64 13.43
N CYS A 63 3.01 2.64 14.03
CA CYS A 63 2.93 1.29 13.51
C CYS A 63 1.46 0.86 13.52
N PHE A 64 0.98 0.30 12.42
CA PHE A 64 -0.31 -0.38 12.41
C PHE A 64 -0.20 -1.70 13.18
N PRO A 65 -1.26 -2.15 13.85
CA PRO A 65 -1.28 -3.49 14.44
C PRO A 65 -1.07 -4.54 13.36
N ASN A 66 -0.50 -5.68 13.73
CA ASN A 66 -0.45 -6.82 12.82
C ASN A 66 -1.87 -7.32 12.57
N GLU A 67 -2.16 -7.60 11.31
CA GLU A 67 -3.40 -8.26 10.91
C GLU A 67 -3.26 -9.76 11.11
N ASP A 68 -4.33 -10.40 11.55
CA ASP A 68 -4.40 -11.85 11.73
C ASP A 68 -5.14 -12.49 10.55
N TYR A 69 -4.49 -12.43 9.38
CA TYR A 69 -5.06 -12.99 8.16
C TYR A 69 -5.04 -14.51 8.19
N GLU A 70 -6.20 -15.11 7.97
CA GLU A 70 -6.34 -16.54 7.77
C GLU A 70 -6.74 -16.80 6.30
N PHE A 71 -5.91 -17.47 5.53
CA PHE A 71 -6.09 -17.68 4.09
C PHE A 71 -7.48 -18.26 3.75
N GLU A 72 -7.94 -19.23 4.54
CA GLU A 72 -9.23 -19.90 4.34
C GLU A 72 -10.44 -18.97 4.56
N LYS A 73 -10.23 -17.82 5.23
CA LYS A 73 -11.29 -16.85 5.51
C LYS A 73 -11.31 -15.67 4.53
N MET A 74 -10.36 -15.58 3.62
CA MET A 74 -10.23 -14.41 2.73
C MET A 74 -11.29 -14.36 1.61
N GLY A 75 -11.97 -15.49 1.36
CA GLY A 75 -13.06 -15.55 0.38
C GLY A 75 -12.61 -15.69 -1.07
N GLU A 76 -13.61 -15.83 -1.96
CA GLU A 76 -13.35 -16.07 -3.40
C GLU A 76 -12.92 -14.79 -4.14
N ASP A 77 -13.27 -13.62 -3.61
CA ASP A 77 -12.90 -12.32 -4.19
C ASP A 77 -11.46 -11.89 -3.88
N PHE A 78 -10.73 -12.70 -3.12
CA PHE A 78 -9.36 -12.44 -2.69
C PHE A 78 -8.34 -12.83 -3.75
N HIS A 79 -7.37 -11.95 -3.95
CA HIS A 79 -6.19 -12.16 -4.78
C HIS A 79 -4.95 -11.67 -4.05
N GLY A 80 -4.04 -12.57 -3.71
CA GLY A 80 -2.81 -12.26 -2.99
C GLY A 80 -1.58 -12.36 -3.89
N LEU A 81 -0.65 -11.42 -3.75
CA LEU A 81 0.65 -11.41 -4.42
C LEU A 81 1.76 -11.32 -3.38
N ALA A 82 2.72 -12.23 -3.41
CA ALA A 82 3.89 -12.25 -2.53
C ALA A 82 5.16 -11.91 -3.31
N ALA A 83 5.99 -11.04 -2.75
CA ALA A 83 7.29 -10.68 -3.31
C ALA A 83 8.41 -11.43 -2.60
N TYR A 84 9.24 -12.10 -3.38
CA TYR A 84 10.40 -12.84 -2.90
C TYR A 84 11.69 -12.18 -3.38
N ALA A 85 12.63 -11.98 -2.46
CA ALA A 85 13.99 -11.56 -2.75
C ALA A 85 14.94 -12.68 -2.33
N ASP A 86 15.69 -13.22 -3.29
CA ASP A 86 16.63 -14.33 -3.06
C ASP A 86 15.95 -15.53 -2.31
N GLY A 87 14.71 -15.83 -2.67
CA GLY A 87 13.92 -16.94 -2.10
C GLY A 87 13.24 -16.65 -0.76
N LYS A 88 13.45 -15.46 -0.15
CA LYS A 88 12.78 -15.04 1.07
C LYS A 88 11.61 -14.12 0.74
N CYS A 89 10.43 -14.38 1.32
CA CYS A 89 9.32 -13.42 1.21
C CYS A 89 9.66 -12.12 1.95
N VAL A 90 9.49 -10.98 1.26
CA VAL A 90 9.87 -9.65 1.73
C VAL A 90 8.75 -8.62 1.63
N GLY A 91 7.58 -9.04 1.16
CA GLY A 91 6.40 -8.20 1.07
C GLY A 91 5.26 -8.89 0.36
N TYR A 92 4.09 -8.28 0.44
CA TYR A 92 2.90 -8.75 -0.24
C TYR A 92 1.97 -7.61 -0.64
N ALA A 93 1.05 -7.89 -1.55
CA ALA A 93 -0.13 -7.08 -1.85
C ALA A 93 -1.37 -7.97 -1.74
N LEU A 94 -2.37 -7.52 -0.98
CA LEU A 94 -3.66 -8.16 -0.82
C LEU A 94 -4.71 -7.37 -1.56
N LEU A 95 -5.43 -8.02 -2.47
CA LEU A 95 -6.38 -7.38 -3.36
C LEU A 95 -7.73 -8.09 -3.27
N TYR A 96 -8.80 -7.32 -3.50
CA TYR A 96 -10.16 -7.84 -3.49
C TYR A 96 -10.96 -7.31 -4.66
N GLU A 97 -11.80 -8.17 -5.23
CA GLU A 97 -12.86 -7.72 -6.10
C GLU A 97 -13.93 -7.01 -5.29
N GLN A 98 -14.45 -5.93 -5.85
CA GLN A 98 -15.56 -5.19 -5.25
C GLN A 98 -16.65 -4.95 -6.30
N TRP A 99 -17.79 -4.38 -5.87
CA TRP A 99 -18.93 -4.06 -6.73
C TRP A 99 -18.59 -3.12 -7.89
N ASN A 100 -17.51 -2.31 -7.75
CA ASN A 100 -17.07 -1.38 -8.79
C ASN A 100 -16.11 -2.07 -9.78
N ARG A 101 -15.75 -1.37 -10.84
CA ARG A 101 -14.88 -1.91 -11.90
C ARG A 101 -13.39 -1.79 -11.60
N TYR A 102 -12.99 -1.46 -10.39
CA TYR A 102 -11.58 -1.47 -9.96
C TYR A 102 -11.28 -2.70 -9.12
N LEU A 103 -10.03 -3.12 -9.12
CA LEU A 103 -9.51 -4.05 -8.13
C LEU A 103 -9.08 -3.24 -6.91
N TYR A 104 -9.53 -3.62 -5.72
CA TYR A 104 -9.18 -2.92 -4.47
C TYR A 104 -7.89 -3.47 -3.89
N LEU A 105 -6.90 -2.63 -3.71
CA LEU A 105 -5.68 -2.94 -2.97
C LEU A 105 -5.93 -2.63 -1.49
N ASP A 106 -6.20 -3.67 -0.72
CA ASP A 106 -6.50 -3.59 0.71
C ASP A 106 -5.24 -3.36 1.55
N ASN A 107 -4.18 -4.15 1.28
CA ASN A 107 -2.93 -4.04 2.01
C ASN A 107 -1.73 -4.18 1.07
N LEU A 108 -0.70 -3.36 1.29
CA LEU A 108 0.60 -3.44 0.64
C LEU A 108 1.70 -3.34 1.70
N LEU A 109 2.38 -4.43 1.94
CA LEU A 109 3.46 -4.52 2.90
C LEU A 109 4.79 -4.81 2.21
N VAL A 110 5.83 -4.06 2.57
CA VAL A 110 7.24 -4.35 2.21
C VAL A 110 8.10 -4.16 3.45
N LEU A 111 8.84 -5.19 3.83
CA LEU A 111 9.76 -5.15 4.96
C LEU A 111 10.78 -4.01 4.80
N LYS A 112 11.08 -3.31 5.89
CA LYS A 112 11.87 -2.07 5.94
C LYS A 112 13.21 -2.19 5.21
N ASP A 113 13.92 -3.30 5.42
CA ASP A 113 15.23 -3.55 4.82
C ASP A 113 15.17 -3.74 3.29
N TYR A 114 13.97 -3.97 2.74
CA TYR A 114 13.71 -4.18 1.31
C TYR A 114 12.96 -3.00 0.65
N ARG A 115 12.64 -1.95 1.41
CA ARG A 115 12.06 -0.72 0.85
C ARG A 115 13.10 0.01 0.00
N LYS A 116 12.65 0.80 -0.97
CA LYS A 116 13.47 1.57 -1.93
C LYS A 116 14.26 0.74 -2.95
N TYR A 117 14.08 -0.59 -2.96
CA TYR A 117 14.66 -1.48 -3.99
C TYR A 117 13.67 -1.87 -5.09
N GLY A 118 12.53 -1.20 -5.18
CA GLY A 118 11.52 -1.43 -6.22
C GLY A 118 10.52 -2.55 -5.93
N VAL A 119 10.60 -3.23 -4.77
CA VAL A 119 9.69 -4.34 -4.41
C VAL A 119 8.22 -3.90 -4.48
N GLY A 120 7.87 -2.81 -3.80
CA GLY A 120 6.50 -2.29 -3.81
C GLY A 120 6.02 -1.90 -5.20
N SER A 121 6.85 -1.26 -6.03
CA SER A 121 6.49 -0.90 -7.40
C SER A 121 6.19 -2.13 -8.25
N ARG A 122 6.97 -3.22 -8.11
CA ARG A 122 6.72 -4.48 -8.82
C ARG A 122 5.43 -5.17 -8.35
N LEU A 123 5.11 -5.09 -7.06
CA LEU A 123 3.82 -5.56 -6.55
C LEU A 123 2.66 -4.78 -7.17
N LEU A 124 2.77 -3.44 -7.26
CA LEU A 124 1.76 -2.60 -7.91
C LEU A 124 1.65 -2.84 -9.42
N GLU A 125 2.76 -3.04 -10.11
CA GLU A 125 2.77 -3.42 -11.54
C GLU A 125 2.02 -4.74 -11.74
N ARG A 126 2.33 -5.74 -10.92
CA ARG A 126 1.66 -7.05 -10.99
C ARG A 126 0.17 -6.97 -10.63
N ALA A 127 -0.21 -6.10 -9.65
CA ALA A 127 -1.61 -5.83 -9.32
C ALA A 127 -2.37 -5.19 -10.51
N MET A 128 -1.74 -4.28 -11.24
CA MET A 128 -2.31 -3.70 -12.46
C MET A 128 -2.49 -4.76 -13.55
N GLU A 129 -1.49 -5.59 -13.83
CA GLU A 129 -1.61 -6.71 -14.79
C GLU A 129 -2.73 -7.69 -14.41
N LEU A 130 -2.91 -7.96 -13.12
CA LEU A 130 -4.00 -8.79 -12.62
C LEU A 130 -5.34 -8.13 -12.87
N ALA A 131 -5.49 -6.86 -12.54
CA ALA A 131 -6.70 -6.08 -12.77
C ALA A 131 -7.08 -6.05 -14.28
N GLU A 132 -6.10 -5.92 -15.17
CA GLU A 132 -6.31 -5.97 -16.62
C GLU A 132 -6.84 -7.34 -17.07
N LYS A 133 -6.25 -8.43 -16.59
CA LYS A 133 -6.71 -9.81 -16.90
C LYS A 133 -8.13 -10.09 -16.42
N MET A 134 -8.57 -9.37 -15.38
CA MET A 134 -9.91 -9.47 -14.79
C MET A 134 -10.91 -8.47 -15.40
N ASP A 135 -10.58 -7.81 -16.51
CA ASP A 135 -11.40 -6.76 -17.15
C ASP A 135 -11.78 -5.62 -16.19
N LYS A 136 -10.94 -5.32 -15.22
CA LYS A 136 -11.07 -4.13 -14.37
C LYS A 136 -10.44 -2.93 -15.07
N ILE A 137 -10.87 -1.72 -14.74
CA ILE A 137 -10.36 -0.47 -15.35
C ILE A 137 -9.12 0.09 -14.65
N GLY A 138 -8.67 -0.56 -13.59
CA GLY A 138 -7.50 -0.15 -12.82
C GLY A 138 -7.51 -0.70 -11.40
N VAL A 139 -6.66 -0.14 -10.57
CA VAL A 139 -6.54 -0.46 -9.14
C VAL A 139 -6.82 0.78 -8.31
N TRP A 140 -7.53 0.62 -7.20
CA TRP A 140 -7.74 1.69 -6.23
C TRP A 140 -7.37 1.23 -4.82
N LEU A 141 -7.14 2.19 -3.93
CA LEU A 141 -6.75 1.93 -2.54
C LEU A 141 -7.16 3.07 -1.61
N ILE A 142 -7.09 2.79 -0.33
CA ILE A 142 -7.23 3.78 0.74
C ILE A 142 -5.86 3.98 1.40
N CYS A 143 -5.49 5.24 1.62
CA CYS A 143 -4.26 5.60 2.33
C CYS A 143 -4.55 6.70 3.35
N GLN A 144 -4.05 6.58 4.59
CA GLN A 144 -4.17 7.67 5.56
C GLN A 144 -3.38 8.90 5.12
N ASP A 145 -3.94 10.08 5.29
CA ASP A 145 -3.36 11.36 4.88
C ASP A 145 -2.01 11.66 5.54
N ASN A 146 -1.79 11.17 6.76
CA ASN A 146 -0.56 11.33 7.54
C ASN A 146 0.51 10.24 7.29
N ASN A 147 0.19 9.18 6.53
CA ASN A 147 1.21 8.25 6.05
C ASN A 147 1.87 8.83 4.79
N LEU A 148 2.61 9.94 5.00
CA LEU A 148 3.20 10.70 3.90
C LEU A 148 4.13 9.86 3.03
N GLY A 149 4.87 8.93 3.64
CA GLY A 149 5.74 8.00 2.92
C GLY A 149 4.98 7.12 1.94
N ALA A 150 3.84 6.55 2.36
CA ALA A 150 2.97 5.74 1.50
C ALA A 150 2.28 6.61 0.43
N CYS A 151 1.76 7.79 0.78
CA CYS A 151 1.16 8.71 -0.18
C CYS A 151 2.14 9.07 -1.31
N ARG A 152 3.37 9.48 -0.95
CA ARG A 152 4.43 9.80 -1.92
C ARG A 152 4.78 8.60 -2.82
N PHE A 153 4.81 7.40 -2.23
CA PHE A 153 5.06 6.17 -2.97
C PHE A 153 3.95 5.89 -4.00
N TYR A 154 2.67 5.99 -3.62
CA TYR A 154 1.57 5.78 -4.55
C TYR A 154 1.53 6.85 -5.65
N PHE A 155 1.69 8.13 -5.32
CA PHE A 155 1.74 9.19 -6.33
C PHE A 155 2.89 8.98 -7.33
N LYS A 156 4.09 8.59 -6.84
CA LYS A 156 5.23 8.26 -7.71
C LYS A 156 4.93 7.07 -8.64
N ASN A 157 4.07 6.15 -8.23
CA ASN A 157 3.66 4.99 -9.03
C ASN A 157 2.43 5.29 -9.91
N GLY A 158 2.03 6.56 -10.05
CA GLY A 158 0.99 7.01 -10.98
C GLY A 158 -0.44 6.94 -10.42
N TYR A 159 -0.60 6.76 -9.13
CA TYR A 159 -1.92 6.90 -8.50
C TYR A 159 -2.29 8.38 -8.37
N THR A 160 -3.56 8.68 -8.55
CA THR A 160 -4.13 10.03 -8.43
C THR A 160 -5.18 10.06 -7.33
N LEU A 161 -5.34 11.21 -6.69
CA LEU A 161 -6.39 11.42 -5.71
C LEU A 161 -7.75 11.45 -6.41
N GLY A 162 -8.71 10.69 -5.90
CA GLY A 162 -10.08 10.63 -6.40
C GLY A 162 -11.14 10.95 -5.36
N GLY A 163 -10.72 11.17 -4.10
CA GLY A 163 -11.63 11.52 -3.01
C GLY A 163 -10.97 11.41 -1.66
N MET A 164 -11.74 11.75 -0.61
CA MET A 164 -11.31 11.63 0.78
C MET A 164 -12.49 11.34 1.70
N ASN A 165 -12.19 10.76 2.87
CA ASN A 165 -13.15 10.58 3.96
C ASN A 165 -12.59 11.25 5.23
N LEU A 166 -13.20 12.36 5.64
CA LEU A 166 -12.78 13.11 6.84
C LEU A 166 -13.32 12.49 8.15
N PRO A 167 -14.63 12.12 8.23
CA PRO A 167 -15.21 11.69 9.49
C PRO A 167 -14.89 10.24 9.88
N VAL A 168 -14.15 9.50 9.06
CA VAL A 168 -13.89 8.07 9.29
C VAL A 168 -13.24 7.76 10.64
N TYR A 169 -12.50 8.71 11.20
CA TYR A 169 -11.78 8.54 12.48
C TYR A 169 -12.39 9.33 13.64
N GLU A 170 -13.55 9.98 13.46
CA GLU A 170 -14.23 10.72 14.53
C GLU A 170 -14.51 9.82 15.75
N GLY A 171 -14.20 10.31 16.95
CA GLY A 171 -14.36 9.57 18.19
C GLY A 171 -13.38 8.41 18.42
N THR A 172 -12.37 8.26 17.57
CA THR A 172 -11.31 7.25 17.73
C THR A 172 -9.99 7.88 18.19
N LYS A 173 -9.01 7.03 18.55
CA LYS A 173 -7.64 7.49 18.83
C LYS A 173 -6.91 8.09 17.63
N GLN A 174 -7.49 7.99 16.45
CA GLN A 174 -6.95 8.49 15.18
C GLN A 174 -7.68 9.76 14.70
N GLU A 175 -8.51 10.37 15.54
CA GLU A 175 -9.23 11.60 15.22
C GLU A 175 -8.30 12.69 14.66
N GLY A 176 -8.78 13.41 13.65
CA GLY A 176 -8.01 14.43 12.93
C GLY A 176 -7.19 13.91 11.74
N LYS A 177 -7.23 12.59 11.48
CA LYS A 177 -6.72 11.98 10.24
C LYS A 177 -7.85 11.83 9.23
N ALA A 178 -7.49 11.57 8.00
CA ALA A 178 -8.42 11.30 6.91
C ALA A 178 -7.95 10.13 6.05
N ASP A 179 -8.91 9.44 5.43
CA ASP A 179 -8.62 8.49 4.37
C ASP A 179 -8.59 9.20 3.02
N LEU A 180 -7.59 8.91 2.24
CA LEU A 180 -7.44 9.33 0.85
C LEU A 180 -7.78 8.17 -0.07
N TYR A 181 -8.64 8.39 -1.04
CA TYR A 181 -9.00 7.43 -2.07
C TYR A 181 -8.13 7.65 -3.29
N LEU A 182 -7.22 6.72 -3.54
CA LEU A 182 -6.24 6.79 -4.62
C LEU A 182 -6.57 5.80 -5.72
N TYR A 183 -6.47 6.23 -6.98
CA TYR A 183 -6.84 5.46 -8.16
C TYR A 183 -5.73 5.48 -9.19
N LYS A 184 -5.50 4.34 -9.84
CA LYS A 184 -4.68 4.23 -11.03
C LYS A 184 -5.46 3.49 -12.11
N LYS A 185 -5.54 4.09 -13.30
CA LYS A 185 -6.10 3.50 -14.53
C LYS A 185 -4.98 3.17 -15.50
N TRP A 186 -5.35 2.43 -16.54
CA TRP A 186 -4.48 2.25 -17.72
C TRP A 186 -4.18 3.57 -18.38
#